data_87a2a44c475b0dba6486124151d66454
#
_entry.id   87a2a44c475b0dba6486124151d66454
#
_cell.length_a   1.000
_cell.length_b   1.000
_cell.length_c   1.000
_cell.angle_alpha   90.00
_cell.angle_beta   90.00
_cell.angle_gamma   90.00
#
_symmetry.space_group_name_H-M   'P 1'
#
loop_
_entity.id
_entity.type
_entity.pdbx_description
1 polymer ?
#
loop_
_entity_poly.entity_id
_entity_poly.type
_entity_poly.pdbx_seq_one_letter_code
_entity_poly.pdbx_strand_id
1 'polypeptide(L)'
;MRITLSRAASIIVLSAAVSSSSVGAADANPVPYPQGYRDWHHVKSMVINPGHGLYDAFGGIHHLYANKAAMGGYKTGKWADGAVIVFDLLEAKSADNAVVEGSRKVVGVMHRDARKYAETGDWGYEGFKGDSSTERAVGANALTACHQCHIAQKDAGFVFSKARP
;
A
#
# COMPACT_ATOMS: atom_id res chain seq x y z
N MET A 1 -0.70 78.19 42.73
CA MET A 1 -1.15 76.81 42.92
C MET A 1 -1.44 76.20 41.53
N ARG A 2 -0.48 75.45 40.96
CA ARG A 2 -0.61 74.89 39.60
C ARG A 2 -0.80 73.37 39.75
N ILE A 3 -1.93 72.87 39.29
CA ILE A 3 -2.27 71.45 39.31
C ILE A 3 -1.85 70.86 37.96
N THR A 4 -0.89 69.98 37.95
CA THR A 4 -0.48 69.18 36.77
C THR A 4 -1.25 67.90 36.73
N LEU A 5 -2.11 67.71 35.72
CA LEU A 5 -2.76 66.42 35.42
C LEU A 5 -1.82 65.51 34.64
N SER A 6 -1.45 64.40 35.25
CA SER A 6 -0.72 63.33 34.61
C SER A 6 -1.70 62.43 33.85
N ARG A 7 -1.48 62.29 32.52
CA ARG A 7 -2.25 61.35 31.67
C ARG A 7 -1.51 60.03 31.70
N ALA A 8 -2.13 59.02 32.26
CA ALA A 8 -1.67 57.62 32.16
C ALA A 8 -2.16 57.07 30.81
N ALA A 9 -1.21 56.66 29.96
CA ALA A 9 -1.50 55.98 28.72
C ALA A 9 -1.55 54.46 28.99
N SER A 10 -2.70 53.85 28.85
CA SER A 10 -2.86 52.39 28.91
C SER A 10 -2.50 51.77 27.59
N ILE A 11 -1.46 51.00 27.57
CA ILE A 11 -1.04 50.17 26.43
C ILE A 11 -1.84 48.85 26.46
N ILE A 12 -2.74 48.68 25.53
CA ILE A 12 -3.43 47.40 25.35
C ILE A 12 -2.54 46.51 24.48
N VAL A 13 -1.96 45.47 25.07
CA VAL A 13 -1.22 44.43 24.37
C VAL A 13 -2.23 43.42 23.81
N LEU A 14 -2.45 43.46 22.51
CA LEU A 14 -3.30 42.51 21.81
C LEU A 14 -2.48 41.23 21.54
N SER A 15 -2.64 40.21 22.37
CA SER A 15 -2.00 38.91 22.18
C SER A 15 -2.75 38.15 21.08
N ALA A 16 -2.14 38.07 19.88
CA ALA A 16 -2.63 37.21 18.80
C ALA A 16 -2.29 35.74 19.13
N ALA A 17 -3.31 34.95 19.47
CA ALA A 17 -3.17 33.51 19.61
C ALA A 17 -3.01 32.90 18.21
N VAL A 18 -1.79 32.46 17.88
CA VAL A 18 -1.52 31.68 16.67
C VAL A 18 -2.02 30.25 16.94
N SER A 19 -3.21 29.94 16.44
CA SER A 19 -3.72 28.56 16.42
C SER A 19 -2.92 27.75 15.41
N SER A 20 -1.94 26.99 15.89
CA SER A 20 -1.24 25.98 15.10
C SER A 20 -2.21 24.83 14.79
N SER A 21 -2.87 24.89 13.64
CA SER A 21 -3.58 23.75 13.10
C SER A 21 -2.55 22.67 12.76
N SER A 22 -2.45 21.63 13.59
CA SER A 22 -1.74 20.41 13.21
C SER A 22 -2.49 19.79 12.03
N VAL A 23 -1.98 20.02 10.82
CA VAL A 23 -2.37 19.23 9.66
C VAL A 23 -1.88 17.83 10.00
N GLY A 24 -2.79 16.97 10.46
CA GLY A 24 -2.56 15.55 10.56
C GLY A 24 -2.08 15.09 9.18
N ALA A 25 -0.92 14.41 9.13
CA ALA A 25 -0.48 13.78 7.90
C ALA A 25 -1.64 12.91 7.41
N ALA A 26 -2.35 13.36 6.40
CA ALA A 26 -3.33 12.54 5.70
C ALA A 26 -2.59 11.29 5.27
N ASP A 27 -3.18 10.11 5.50
CA ASP A 27 -2.65 8.83 5.05
C ASP A 27 -2.23 8.96 3.59
N ALA A 28 -0.92 9.04 3.35
CA ALA A 28 -0.36 9.36 2.03
C ALA A 28 -0.63 8.24 1.00
N ASN A 29 -1.28 7.14 1.42
CA ASN A 29 -1.59 6.01 0.55
C ASN A 29 -2.95 5.37 0.87
N PRO A 30 -4.05 5.89 0.29
CA PRO A 30 -5.40 5.39 0.54
C PRO A 30 -5.74 4.12 -0.27
N VAL A 31 -4.80 3.21 -0.56
CA VAL A 31 -5.12 1.95 -1.23
C VAL A 31 -6.14 1.17 -0.40
N PRO A 32 -7.33 0.88 -0.95
CA PRO A 32 -8.36 0.18 -0.22
C PRO A 32 -8.06 -1.32 -0.11
N TYR A 33 -8.63 -1.97 0.93
CA TYR A 33 -8.64 -3.43 0.99
C TYR A 33 -9.43 -3.99 -0.21
N PRO A 34 -8.92 -4.99 -0.92
CA PRO A 34 -9.54 -5.53 -2.12
C PRO A 34 -10.68 -6.51 -1.78
N GLN A 35 -11.86 -5.99 -1.40
CA GLN A 35 -12.99 -6.82 -1.01
C GLN A 35 -13.34 -7.86 -2.08
N GLY A 36 -13.59 -9.09 -1.66
CA GLY A 36 -13.98 -10.20 -2.54
C GLY A 36 -12.89 -10.67 -3.52
N TYR A 37 -11.62 -10.32 -3.29
CA TYR A 37 -10.55 -10.64 -4.23
C TYR A 37 -10.38 -12.14 -4.52
N ARG A 38 -10.82 -13.03 -3.64
CA ARG A 38 -10.74 -14.48 -3.85
C ARG A 38 -11.67 -14.98 -4.94
N ASP A 39 -12.68 -14.20 -5.30
CA ASP A 39 -13.60 -14.49 -6.42
C ASP A 39 -13.07 -13.94 -7.75
N TRP A 40 -11.90 -13.28 -7.73
CA TRP A 40 -11.28 -12.74 -8.93
C TRP A 40 -10.48 -13.83 -9.67
N HIS A 41 -9.92 -13.46 -10.81
CA HIS A 41 -9.09 -14.38 -11.57
C HIS A 41 -7.82 -14.74 -10.79
N HIS A 42 -7.62 -16.03 -10.55
CA HIS A 42 -6.39 -16.57 -9.97
C HIS A 42 -5.30 -16.62 -11.04
N VAL A 43 -4.31 -15.73 -10.94
CA VAL A 43 -3.24 -15.58 -11.93
C VAL A 43 -2.24 -16.73 -11.83
N LYS A 44 -1.71 -16.99 -10.64
CA LYS A 44 -0.77 -18.07 -10.31
C LYS A 44 -0.54 -18.19 -8.82
N SER A 45 0.13 -19.27 -8.44
CA SER A 45 0.69 -19.46 -7.10
C SER A 45 2.19 -19.73 -7.16
N MET A 46 2.90 -19.44 -6.07
CA MET A 46 4.30 -19.75 -5.89
C MET A 46 4.58 -20.07 -4.43
N VAL A 47 5.52 -20.98 -4.18
CA VAL A 47 6.09 -21.25 -2.85
C VAL A 47 7.48 -20.66 -2.79
N ILE A 48 7.75 -19.87 -1.77
CA ILE A 48 9.09 -19.33 -1.47
C ILE A 48 9.63 -20.09 -0.27
N ASN A 49 10.66 -20.90 -0.52
CA ASN A 49 11.28 -21.73 0.49
C ASN A 49 12.52 -21.05 1.11
N PRO A 50 13.00 -21.52 2.29
CA PRO A 50 14.28 -21.11 2.85
C PRO A 50 15.41 -21.17 1.82
N GLY A 51 16.30 -20.17 1.85
CA GLY A 51 17.39 -20.01 0.88
C GLY A 51 17.04 -19.15 -0.34
N HIS A 52 15.78 -18.86 -0.59
CA HIS A 52 15.40 -17.86 -1.60
C HIS A 52 15.65 -16.44 -1.06
N GLY A 53 16.20 -15.53 -1.88
CA GLY A 53 16.56 -14.16 -1.47
C GLY A 53 15.40 -13.30 -0.94
N LEU A 54 14.16 -13.70 -1.20
CA LEU A 54 12.94 -13.03 -0.69
C LEU A 54 12.30 -13.79 0.49
N TYR A 55 12.94 -14.84 1.03
CA TYR A 55 12.30 -15.69 2.03
C TYR A 55 11.94 -14.95 3.31
N ASP A 56 12.82 -14.09 3.81
CA ASP A 56 12.59 -13.39 5.08
C ASP A 56 11.35 -12.47 5.01
N ALA A 57 11.11 -11.85 3.86
CA ALA A 57 9.97 -10.96 3.66
C ALA A 57 8.70 -11.70 3.20
N PHE A 58 8.84 -12.72 2.33
CA PHE A 58 7.73 -13.31 1.59
C PHE A 58 7.75 -14.85 1.60
N GLY A 59 8.51 -15.49 2.49
CA GLY A 59 8.51 -16.94 2.63
C GLY A 59 7.13 -17.50 2.96
N GLY A 60 6.75 -18.57 2.27
CA GLY A 60 5.44 -19.20 2.37
C GLY A 60 4.81 -19.50 1.02
N ILE A 61 3.51 -19.75 1.00
CA ILE A 61 2.71 -19.91 -0.21
C ILE A 61 2.05 -18.56 -0.52
N HIS A 62 2.15 -18.10 -1.76
CA HIS A 62 1.36 -16.97 -2.16
C HIS A 62 0.53 -17.26 -3.41
N HIS A 63 -0.66 -16.69 -3.43
CA HIS A 63 -1.57 -16.70 -4.56
C HIS A 63 -1.71 -15.29 -5.11
N LEU A 64 -1.67 -15.14 -6.43
CA LEU A 64 -1.92 -13.87 -7.09
C LEU A 64 -3.33 -13.88 -7.69
N TYR A 65 -4.09 -12.84 -7.35
CA TYR A 65 -5.41 -12.59 -7.90
C TYR A 65 -5.40 -11.26 -8.65
N ALA A 66 -6.21 -11.18 -9.69
CA ALA A 66 -6.34 -9.98 -10.50
C ALA A 66 -7.81 -9.71 -10.84
N ASN A 67 -8.23 -8.46 -10.68
CA ASN A 67 -9.55 -8.06 -11.14
C ASN A 67 -9.62 -7.98 -12.68
N LYS A 68 -10.81 -7.75 -13.23
CA LYS A 68 -11.03 -7.70 -14.69
C LYS A 68 -10.13 -6.68 -15.40
N ALA A 69 -9.92 -5.50 -14.79
CA ALA A 69 -9.06 -4.46 -15.38
C ALA A 69 -7.59 -4.88 -15.40
N ALA A 70 -7.10 -5.51 -14.32
CA ALA A 70 -5.72 -6.03 -14.27
C ALA A 70 -5.52 -7.19 -15.25
N MET A 71 -6.52 -8.06 -15.48
CA MET A 71 -6.45 -9.09 -16.53
C MET A 71 -6.33 -8.49 -17.92
N GLY A 72 -6.89 -7.31 -18.18
CA GLY A 72 -6.63 -6.55 -19.41
C GLY A 72 -5.15 -6.17 -19.55
N GLY A 73 -4.52 -5.73 -18.44
CA GLY A 73 -3.11 -5.40 -18.37
C GLY A 73 -2.20 -6.60 -18.67
N TYR A 74 -2.49 -7.77 -18.09
CA TYR A 74 -1.75 -9.01 -18.37
C TYR A 74 -1.81 -9.43 -19.86
N LYS A 75 -2.93 -9.17 -20.52
CA LYS A 75 -3.11 -9.55 -21.94
C LYS A 75 -2.42 -8.58 -22.89
N THR A 76 -2.37 -7.30 -22.56
CA THR A 76 -1.98 -6.25 -23.51
C THR A 76 -0.66 -5.55 -23.16
N GLY A 77 -0.14 -5.75 -21.96
CA GLY A 77 0.97 -4.99 -21.40
C GLY A 77 0.60 -3.54 -21.00
N LYS A 78 -0.66 -3.13 -21.17
CA LYS A 78 -1.15 -1.79 -20.83
C LYS A 78 -2.11 -1.86 -19.67
N TRP A 79 -1.74 -1.19 -18.59
CA TRP A 79 -2.48 -1.23 -17.33
C TRP A 79 -3.42 -0.02 -17.24
N ALA A 80 -4.71 -0.28 -17.11
CA ALA A 80 -5.73 0.77 -16.96
C ALA A 80 -5.92 1.16 -15.50
N ASP A 81 -6.40 2.39 -15.24
CA ASP A 81 -6.84 2.80 -13.92
C ASP A 81 -7.94 1.86 -13.40
N GLY A 82 -7.93 1.60 -12.10
CA GLY A 82 -8.77 0.59 -11.47
C GLY A 82 -8.27 -0.85 -11.60
N ALA A 83 -7.12 -1.10 -12.25
CA ALA A 83 -6.47 -2.40 -12.20
C ALA A 83 -5.99 -2.69 -10.77
N VAL A 84 -6.34 -3.86 -10.24
CA VAL A 84 -5.92 -4.32 -8.91
C VAL A 84 -5.35 -5.72 -9.01
N ILE A 85 -4.14 -5.88 -8.44
CA ILE A 85 -3.46 -7.16 -8.28
C ILE A 85 -3.28 -7.40 -6.78
N VAL A 86 -3.63 -8.59 -6.34
CA VAL A 86 -3.52 -9.01 -4.94
C VAL A 86 -2.49 -10.12 -4.81
N PHE A 87 -1.63 -9.96 -3.81
CA PHE A 87 -0.64 -10.93 -3.36
C PHE A 87 -1.10 -11.47 -2.01
N ASP A 88 -1.75 -12.64 -2.00
CA ASP A 88 -2.25 -13.30 -0.79
C ASP A 88 -1.18 -14.27 -0.28
N LEU A 89 -0.47 -13.89 0.79
CA LEU A 89 0.64 -14.65 1.35
C LEU A 89 0.22 -15.39 2.63
N LEU A 90 0.43 -16.70 2.63
CA LEU A 90 0.15 -17.59 3.74
C LEU A 90 1.42 -18.33 4.17
N GLU A 91 1.44 -18.81 5.39
CA GLU A 91 2.45 -19.78 5.83
C GLU A 91 2.39 -21.04 4.96
N ALA A 92 3.57 -21.61 4.66
CA ALA A 92 3.68 -22.94 4.07
C ALA A 92 3.91 -23.95 5.19
N LYS A 93 3.00 -24.89 5.39
CA LYS A 93 3.10 -25.96 6.40
C LYS A 93 3.27 -27.31 5.73
N SER A 94 4.31 -28.05 6.12
CA SER A 94 4.47 -29.43 5.70
C SER A 94 3.60 -30.33 6.55
N ALA A 95 2.72 -31.12 5.92
CA ALA A 95 1.87 -32.09 6.54
C ALA A 95 1.61 -33.28 5.59
N ASP A 96 1.78 -34.49 6.05
CA ASP A 96 1.44 -35.70 5.31
C ASP A 96 2.04 -35.78 3.88
N ASN A 97 3.31 -35.44 3.74
CA ASN A 97 4.02 -35.34 2.44
C ASN A 97 3.44 -34.28 1.49
N ALA A 98 2.66 -33.35 1.99
CA ALA A 98 2.13 -32.20 1.25
C ALA A 98 2.64 -30.90 1.85
N VAL A 99 2.54 -29.81 1.08
CA VAL A 99 2.67 -28.45 1.58
C VAL A 99 1.29 -27.81 1.53
N VAL A 100 0.78 -27.44 2.69
CA VAL A 100 -0.57 -26.87 2.84
C VAL A 100 -0.48 -25.43 3.34
N GLU A 101 -1.54 -24.68 3.13
CA GLU A 101 -1.67 -23.32 3.62
C GLU A 101 -1.77 -23.31 5.15
N GLY A 102 -1.01 -22.41 5.78
CA GLY A 102 -1.16 -22.05 7.18
C GLY A 102 -1.88 -20.71 7.35
N SER A 103 -1.54 -20.00 8.42
CA SER A 103 -2.10 -18.68 8.72
C SER A 103 -1.73 -17.67 7.65
N ARG A 104 -2.64 -16.76 7.32
CA ARG A 104 -2.33 -15.66 6.41
C ARG A 104 -1.37 -14.69 7.06
N LYS A 105 -0.32 -14.34 6.33
CA LYS A 105 0.70 -13.39 6.76
C LYS A 105 0.35 -11.96 6.35
N VAL A 106 -0.01 -11.78 5.07
CA VAL A 106 -0.33 -10.46 4.52
C VAL A 106 -1.15 -10.59 3.24
N VAL A 107 -2.05 -9.64 3.04
CA VAL A 107 -2.70 -9.37 1.76
C VAL A 107 -2.04 -8.14 1.15
N GLY A 108 -1.10 -8.34 0.23
CA GLY A 108 -0.45 -7.27 -0.52
C GLY A 108 -1.33 -6.81 -1.68
N VAL A 109 -1.37 -5.51 -1.92
CA VAL A 109 -2.23 -4.90 -2.94
C VAL A 109 -1.43 -3.94 -3.80
N MET A 110 -1.53 -4.09 -5.11
CA MET A 110 -1.19 -3.06 -6.09
C MET A 110 -2.50 -2.54 -6.70
N HIS A 111 -2.73 -1.24 -6.62
CA HIS A 111 -3.92 -0.59 -7.17
C HIS A 111 -3.51 0.55 -8.08
N ARG A 112 -3.92 0.51 -9.34
CA ARG A 112 -3.59 1.52 -10.33
C ARG A 112 -4.58 2.68 -10.31
N ASP A 113 -4.05 3.88 -10.13
CA ASP A 113 -4.77 5.16 -10.28
C ASP A 113 -3.73 6.25 -10.62
N ALA A 114 -3.68 6.66 -11.89
CA ALA A 114 -2.70 7.60 -12.39
C ALA A 114 -2.79 8.99 -11.74
N ARG A 115 -3.96 9.37 -11.23
CA ARG A 115 -4.14 10.66 -10.54
C ARG A 115 -3.62 10.65 -9.11
N LYS A 116 -3.70 9.48 -8.44
CA LYS A 116 -3.31 9.34 -7.03
C LYS A 116 -1.86 8.92 -6.85
N TYR A 117 -1.33 8.11 -7.76
CA TYR A 117 -0.06 7.42 -7.59
C TYR A 117 0.97 7.76 -8.68
N ALA A 118 0.92 8.97 -9.25
CA ALA A 118 1.82 9.42 -10.32
C ALA A 118 3.31 9.23 -9.97
N GLU A 119 3.70 9.47 -8.70
CA GLU A 119 5.08 9.35 -8.24
C GLU A 119 5.61 7.91 -8.18
N THR A 120 4.71 6.93 -8.19
CA THR A 120 5.02 5.50 -8.12
C THR A 120 4.64 4.75 -9.39
N GLY A 121 4.69 5.44 -10.55
CA GLY A 121 4.35 4.87 -11.85
C GLY A 121 2.87 4.49 -11.95
N ASP A 122 2.03 5.30 -11.33
CA ASP A 122 0.58 5.19 -11.24
C ASP A 122 0.07 3.99 -10.40
N TRP A 123 0.93 3.35 -9.61
CA TRP A 123 0.57 2.26 -8.74
C TRP A 123 0.65 2.63 -7.25
N GLY A 124 -0.47 2.50 -6.55
CA GLY A 124 -0.50 2.47 -5.10
C GLY A 124 -0.17 1.07 -4.58
N TYR A 125 0.53 1.01 -3.46
CA TYR A 125 0.95 -0.23 -2.80
C TYR A 125 0.48 -0.24 -1.36
N GLU A 126 -0.05 -1.37 -0.89
CA GLU A 126 -0.40 -1.57 0.52
C GLU A 126 -0.27 -3.04 0.91
N GLY A 127 -0.16 -3.29 2.20
CA GLY A 127 -0.26 -4.61 2.80
C GLY A 127 -1.25 -4.58 3.96
N PHE A 128 -2.10 -5.59 4.08
CA PHE A 128 -3.00 -5.76 5.21
C PHE A 128 -2.57 -7.00 6.00
N LYS A 129 -2.41 -6.87 7.33
CA LYS A 129 -1.86 -7.93 8.17
C LYS A 129 -2.85 -9.06 8.39
N GLY A 130 -2.39 -10.27 8.21
CA GLY A 130 -3.18 -11.47 8.44
C GLY A 130 -4.53 -11.41 7.71
N ASP A 131 -5.60 -11.67 8.42
CA ASP A 131 -6.98 -11.60 7.91
C ASP A 131 -7.65 -10.23 8.09
N SER A 132 -6.92 -9.24 8.59
CA SER A 132 -7.46 -7.89 8.82
C SER A 132 -7.69 -7.15 7.50
N SER A 133 -8.85 -6.53 7.34
CA SER A 133 -9.14 -5.61 6.23
C SER A 133 -8.79 -4.14 6.53
N THR A 134 -8.31 -3.85 7.74
CA THR A 134 -8.06 -2.48 8.22
C THR A 134 -6.66 -2.27 8.76
N GLU A 135 -6.00 -3.30 9.29
CA GLU A 135 -4.66 -3.19 9.86
C GLU A 135 -3.60 -3.16 8.76
N ARG A 136 -3.08 -1.97 8.50
CA ARG A 136 -2.11 -1.73 7.44
C ARG A 136 -0.71 -2.15 7.87
N ALA A 137 0.00 -2.84 6.98
CA ALA A 137 1.38 -3.28 7.19
C ALA A 137 2.41 -2.31 6.60
N VAL A 138 2.02 -1.51 5.61
CA VAL A 138 2.91 -0.66 4.82
C VAL A 138 2.65 0.82 5.08
N GLY A 139 1.42 1.30 4.93
CA GLY A 139 1.04 2.69 5.19
C GLY A 139 1.91 3.70 4.42
N ALA A 140 2.46 4.68 5.13
CA ALA A 140 3.29 5.74 4.54
C ALA A 140 4.63 5.24 3.93
N ASN A 141 5.03 4.00 4.21
CA ASN A 141 6.30 3.43 3.72
C ASN A 141 6.19 2.77 2.33
N ALA A 142 5.06 2.90 1.64
CA ALA A 142 4.80 2.24 0.35
C ALA A 142 5.89 2.50 -0.71
N LEU A 143 6.45 3.72 -0.74
CA LEU A 143 7.52 4.09 -1.65
C LEU A 143 8.78 3.24 -1.42
N THR A 144 9.22 3.11 -0.18
CA THR A 144 10.45 2.38 0.17
C THR A 144 10.23 0.88 0.32
N ALA A 145 9.11 0.46 0.89
CA ALA A 145 8.84 -0.95 1.16
C ALA A 145 8.42 -1.74 -0.10
N CYS A 146 7.80 -1.10 -1.08
CA CYS A 146 7.24 -1.77 -2.25
C CYS A 146 7.77 -1.22 -3.56
N HIS A 147 7.56 0.07 -3.83
CA HIS A 147 7.83 0.65 -5.14
C HIS A 147 9.30 0.54 -5.56
N GLN A 148 10.26 0.70 -4.64
CA GLN A 148 11.69 0.57 -4.97
C GLN A 148 12.04 -0.79 -5.59
N CYS A 149 11.44 -1.89 -5.12
CA CYS A 149 11.61 -3.19 -5.76
C CYS A 149 10.88 -3.25 -7.11
N HIS A 150 9.68 -2.70 -7.19
CA HIS A 150 8.85 -2.73 -8.39
C HIS A 150 9.41 -1.87 -9.55
N ILE A 151 10.27 -0.87 -9.28
CA ILE A 151 10.97 -0.10 -10.31
C ILE A 151 11.75 -1.00 -11.28
N ALA A 152 12.31 -2.11 -10.82
CA ALA A 152 13.01 -3.08 -11.67
C ALA A 152 12.12 -3.67 -12.78
N GLN A 153 10.81 -3.55 -12.66
CA GLN A 153 9.81 -4.01 -13.63
C GLN A 153 9.11 -2.86 -14.36
N LYS A 154 9.72 -1.67 -14.43
CA LYS A 154 9.12 -0.49 -15.08
C LYS A 154 8.66 -0.77 -16.51
N ASP A 155 9.47 -1.48 -17.30
CA ASP A 155 9.16 -1.82 -18.69
C ASP A 155 8.01 -2.84 -18.82
N ALA A 156 7.72 -3.59 -17.75
CA ALA A 156 6.58 -4.49 -17.62
C ALA A 156 5.39 -3.84 -16.87
N GLY A 157 5.39 -2.50 -16.77
CA GLY A 157 4.37 -1.75 -16.02
C GLY A 157 4.44 -1.96 -14.52
N PHE A 158 5.65 -2.16 -13.97
CA PHE A 158 5.93 -2.40 -12.55
C PHE A 158 5.40 -3.75 -12.00
N VAL A 159 5.03 -4.70 -12.86
CA VAL A 159 4.43 -5.98 -12.47
C VAL A 159 5.40 -7.13 -12.71
N PHE A 160 5.74 -7.87 -11.65
CA PHE A 160 6.65 -9.04 -11.74
C PHE A 160 6.00 -10.27 -12.37
N SER A 161 4.71 -10.44 -12.14
CA SER A 161 4.01 -11.65 -12.54
C SER A 161 3.59 -11.60 -14.02
N LYS A 162 3.49 -12.80 -14.61
CA LYS A 162 2.88 -13.01 -15.92
C LYS A 162 1.69 -13.94 -15.74
N ALA A 163 0.59 -13.68 -16.44
CA ALA A 163 -0.53 -14.60 -16.46
C ALA A 163 -0.08 -15.94 -17.08
N ARG A 164 -0.78 -17.00 -16.70
CA ARG A 164 -0.65 -18.29 -17.41
C ARG A 164 -1.21 -18.15 -18.82
N PRO A 165 -0.69 -18.91 -19.77
CA PRO A 165 -1.25 -18.97 -21.12
C PRO A 165 -2.71 -19.40 -21.11
#